data_3fdab7d750ff82b7ad2bee5a0cbc34db
#
_entry.id   3fdab7d750ff82b7ad2bee5a0cbc34db
#
_cell.length_a   1.000
_cell.length_b   1.000
_cell.length_c   1.000
_cell.angle_alpha   90.00
_cell.angle_beta   90.00
_cell.angle_gamma   90.00
#
_symmetry.space_group_name_H-M   'P 1'
#
loop_
_entity.id
_entity.type
_entity.pdbx_description
1 polymer ?
#
loop_
_entity_poly.entity_id
_entity_poly.type
_entity_poly.pdbx_seq_one_letter_code
_entity_poly.pdbx_strand_id
1 'polypeptide(L)'
;MSKVKIFWQETCPNCPQAKELGKKLAASGVAVEYHNIRDSAGLTEAVMHGVMTTPSVVIVADDDSEKAVWRGSTPKFDEVKATLASAPA
;
A
#
# COMPACT_ATOMS: atom_id res chain seq x y z
N MET A 1 13.57 6.34 4.02
CA MET A 1 12.96 6.12 2.68
C MET A 1 11.49 5.81 2.85
N SER A 2 10.69 6.24 1.90
CA SER A 2 9.26 5.94 1.91
C SER A 2 9.04 4.46 1.59
N LYS A 3 7.91 3.93 2.03
CA LYS A 3 7.52 2.57 1.67
C LYS A 3 6.04 2.50 1.33
N VAL A 4 5.67 1.44 0.64
CA VAL A 4 4.30 1.21 0.19
C VAL A 4 3.75 0.00 0.93
N LYS A 5 2.60 0.15 1.58
CA LYS A 5 1.93 -0.94 2.27
C LYS A 5 0.71 -1.34 1.44
N ILE A 6 0.62 -2.62 1.12
CA ILE A 6 -0.49 -3.16 0.33
C ILE A 6 -1.33 -4.07 1.22
N PHE A 7 -2.59 -3.71 1.40
CA PHE A 7 -3.53 -4.46 2.22
C PHE A 7 -4.39 -5.34 1.33
N TRP A 8 -4.44 -6.63 1.64
CA TRP A 8 -5.11 -7.62 0.81
C TRP A 8 -5.80 -8.68 1.65
N GLN A 9 -6.62 -9.49 1.01
CA GLN A 9 -7.19 -10.70 1.61
C GLN A 9 -7.48 -11.72 0.50
N GLU A 10 -7.64 -12.99 0.87
CA GLU A 10 -7.76 -14.07 -0.11
C GLU A 10 -9.01 -13.98 -0.98
N THR A 11 -10.12 -13.52 -0.41
CA THR A 11 -11.40 -13.46 -1.12
C THR A 11 -11.61 -12.15 -1.86
N CYS A 12 -10.56 -11.40 -2.10
CA CYS A 12 -10.63 -10.08 -2.73
C CYS A 12 -10.43 -10.22 -4.24
N PRO A 13 -11.46 -9.96 -5.08
CA PRO A 13 -11.34 -10.14 -6.52
C PRO A 13 -10.37 -9.16 -7.20
N ASN A 14 -10.13 -8.00 -6.61
CA ASN A 14 -9.25 -6.99 -7.19
C ASN A 14 -7.86 -6.95 -6.55
N CYS A 15 -7.59 -7.80 -5.56
CA CYS A 15 -6.29 -7.84 -4.90
C CYS A 15 -5.14 -8.29 -5.81
N PRO A 16 -5.33 -9.17 -6.81
CA PRO A 16 -4.24 -9.49 -7.73
C PRO A 16 -3.63 -8.28 -8.42
N GLN A 17 -4.44 -7.27 -8.74
CA GLN A 17 -3.93 -6.02 -9.33
C GLN A 17 -3.01 -5.27 -8.37
N ALA A 18 -3.39 -5.23 -7.09
CA ALA A 18 -2.58 -4.57 -6.06
C ALA A 18 -1.26 -5.32 -5.85
N LYS A 19 -1.29 -6.64 -5.85
CA LYS A 19 -0.07 -7.45 -5.72
C LYS A 19 0.85 -7.24 -6.91
N GLU A 20 0.29 -7.14 -8.11
CA GLU A 20 1.06 -6.87 -9.32
C GLU A 20 1.73 -5.49 -9.26
N LEU A 21 1.01 -4.49 -8.77
CA LEU A 21 1.57 -3.17 -8.52
C LEU A 21 2.76 -3.27 -7.56
N GLY A 22 2.60 -4.02 -6.47
CA GLY A 22 3.67 -4.23 -5.50
C GLY A 22 4.91 -4.84 -6.12
N LYS A 23 4.74 -5.83 -6.99
CA LYS A 23 5.86 -6.46 -7.69
C LYS A 23 6.61 -5.47 -8.58
N LYS A 24 5.87 -4.64 -9.31
CA LYS A 24 6.48 -3.62 -10.17
C LYS A 24 7.23 -2.59 -9.35
N LEU A 25 6.67 -2.17 -8.23
CA LEU A 25 7.32 -1.21 -7.34
C LEU A 25 8.60 -1.80 -6.75
N ALA A 26 8.53 -3.05 -6.27
CA ALA A 26 9.71 -3.73 -5.71
C ALA A 26 10.80 -3.86 -6.76
N ALA A 27 10.44 -4.18 -8.00
CA ALA A 27 11.39 -4.29 -9.10
C ALA A 27 12.06 -2.95 -9.42
N SER A 28 11.40 -1.83 -9.11
CA SER A 28 11.98 -0.49 -9.31
C SER A 28 12.71 0.04 -8.07
N GLY A 29 12.91 -0.80 -7.06
CA GLY A 29 13.69 -0.43 -5.87
C GLY A 29 12.88 0.18 -4.74
N VAL A 30 11.55 0.12 -4.80
CA VAL A 30 10.69 0.65 -3.75
C VAL A 30 10.47 -0.42 -2.67
N ALA A 31 10.53 -0.02 -1.40
CA ALA A 31 10.20 -0.92 -0.30
C ALA A 31 8.69 -1.15 -0.28
N VAL A 32 8.28 -2.42 -0.32
CA VAL A 32 6.87 -2.81 -0.35
C VAL A 32 6.60 -3.81 0.76
N GLU A 33 5.53 -3.58 1.51
CA GLU A 33 5.04 -4.52 2.53
C GLU A 33 3.66 -5.00 2.12
N TYR A 34 3.38 -6.27 2.37
CA TYR A 34 2.07 -6.86 2.14
C TYR A 34 1.45 -7.21 3.48
N HIS A 35 0.24 -6.71 3.72
CA HIS A 35 -0.48 -6.94 4.97
C HIS A 35 -1.81 -7.65 4.66
N ASN A 36 -1.93 -8.88 5.13
CA ASN A 36 -3.17 -9.65 5.03
C ASN A 36 -4.08 -9.20 6.18
N ILE A 37 -5.20 -8.57 5.86
CA ILE A 37 -6.10 -8.03 6.90
C ILE A 37 -6.83 -9.14 7.68
N ARG A 38 -6.72 -10.40 7.23
CA ARG A 38 -7.28 -11.54 7.95
C ARG A 38 -6.35 -12.04 9.06
N ASP A 39 -5.07 -11.67 9.01
CA ASP A 39 -4.12 -11.96 10.07
C ASP A 39 -4.16 -10.84 11.12
N SER A 40 -3.91 -11.18 12.39
CA SER A 40 -3.97 -10.19 13.45
C SER A 40 -2.98 -9.04 13.25
N ALA A 41 -1.77 -9.34 12.79
CA ALA A 41 -0.77 -8.31 12.52
C ALA A 41 -1.20 -7.41 11.36
N GLY A 42 -1.71 -7.99 10.27
CA GLY A 42 -2.18 -7.21 9.12
C GLY A 42 -3.41 -6.38 9.46
N LEU A 43 -4.32 -6.92 10.25
CA LEU A 43 -5.50 -6.19 10.69
C LEU A 43 -5.10 -5.00 11.56
N THR A 44 -4.13 -5.18 12.46
CA THR A 44 -3.63 -4.09 13.29
C THR A 44 -3.08 -2.94 12.43
N GLU A 45 -2.27 -3.26 11.43
CA GLU A 45 -1.77 -2.26 10.50
C GLU A 45 -2.90 -1.56 9.76
N ALA A 46 -3.90 -2.31 9.31
CA ALA A 46 -5.05 -1.75 8.61
C ALA A 46 -5.81 -0.75 9.50
N VAL A 47 -6.05 -1.11 10.75
CA VAL A 47 -6.75 -0.25 11.69
C VAL A 47 -5.94 1.04 11.93
N MET A 48 -4.63 0.94 12.05
CA MET A 48 -3.77 2.10 12.27
C MET A 48 -3.86 3.11 11.13
N HIS A 49 -4.13 2.66 9.91
CA HIS A 49 -4.27 3.52 8.74
C HIS A 49 -5.71 3.78 8.35
N GLY A 50 -6.67 3.34 9.17
CA GLY A 50 -8.09 3.51 8.86
C GLY A 50 -8.53 2.74 7.61
N VAL A 51 -7.86 1.62 7.31
CA VAL A 51 -8.15 0.79 6.13
C VAL A 51 -9.12 -0.31 6.54
N MET A 52 -10.29 -0.33 5.92
CA MET A 52 -11.33 -1.33 6.23
C MET A 52 -11.72 -2.16 5.00
N THR A 53 -11.19 -1.82 3.84
CA THR A 53 -11.52 -2.49 2.57
C THR A 53 -10.25 -2.93 1.86
N THR A 54 -10.37 -3.92 0.98
CA THR A 54 -9.26 -4.39 0.14
C THR A 54 -9.66 -4.37 -1.33
N PRO A 55 -8.73 -4.15 -2.23
CA PRO A 55 -7.35 -3.78 -1.96
C PRO A 55 -7.25 -2.34 -1.45
N SER A 56 -6.25 -2.07 -0.63
CA SER A 56 -5.92 -0.69 -0.25
C SER A 56 -4.42 -0.52 -0.31
N VAL A 57 -3.97 0.68 -0.62
CA VAL A 57 -2.56 1.00 -0.75
C VAL A 57 -2.26 2.24 0.07
N VAL A 58 -1.25 2.16 0.92
CA VAL A 58 -0.83 3.27 1.77
C VAL A 58 0.64 3.56 1.51
N ILE A 59 0.98 4.81 1.26
CA ILE A 59 2.36 5.25 1.15
C ILE A 59 2.72 6.00 2.41
N VAL A 60 3.77 5.55 3.08
CA VAL A 60 4.26 6.19 4.30
C VAL A 60 5.68 6.71 4.11
N ALA A 61 5.99 7.80 4.81
CA ALA A 61 7.33 8.36 4.87
C ALA A 61 8.19 7.59 5.90
N ASP A 62 9.43 8.00 6.06
CA ASP A 62 10.38 7.35 6.97
C ASP A 62 9.89 7.33 8.43
N ASP A 63 9.13 8.33 8.83
CA ASP A 63 8.60 8.45 10.18
C ASP A 63 7.22 7.79 10.33
N ASP A 64 6.82 6.97 9.36
CA ASP A 64 5.52 6.29 9.29
C ASP A 64 4.32 7.23 9.11
N SER A 65 4.55 8.50 8.80
CA SER A 65 3.44 9.39 8.48
C SER A 65 2.88 9.05 7.09
N GLU A 66 1.57 9.12 6.95
CA GLU A 66 0.92 8.82 5.68
C GLU A 66 1.16 9.93 4.66
N LYS A 67 1.62 9.56 3.46
CA LYS A 67 1.74 10.48 2.32
C LYS A 67 0.53 10.40 1.42
N ALA A 68 -0.02 9.20 1.25
CA ALA A 68 -1.19 8.97 0.41
C ALA A 68 -1.85 7.66 0.78
N VAL A 69 -3.15 7.58 0.60
CA VAL A 69 -3.95 6.38 0.86
C VAL A 69 -4.96 6.20 -0.26
N TRP A 70 -5.05 4.98 -0.79
CA TRP A 70 -6.11 4.58 -1.72
C TRP A 70 -6.89 3.45 -1.05
N ARG A 71 -8.13 3.72 -0.64
CA ARG A 71 -8.98 2.75 0.04
C ARG A 71 -9.96 2.12 -0.94
N GLY A 72 -9.90 0.79 -1.04
CA GLY A 72 -10.77 0.05 -1.92
C GLY A 72 -10.43 0.16 -3.40
N SER A 73 -9.21 0.62 -3.73
CA SER A 73 -8.78 0.75 -5.12
C SER A 73 -7.27 0.57 -5.22
N THR A 74 -6.79 0.31 -6.43
CA THR A 74 -5.38 0.18 -6.72
C THR A 74 -4.95 1.35 -7.60
N PRO A 75 -4.01 2.19 -7.14
CA PRO A 75 -3.49 3.27 -7.99
C PRO A 75 -2.63 2.71 -9.11
N LYS A 76 -2.40 3.51 -10.12
CA LYS A 76 -1.48 3.15 -11.20
C LYS A 76 -0.05 3.30 -10.71
N PHE A 77 0.84 2.53 -11.32
CA PHE A 77 2.27 2.57 -11.01
C PHE A 77 2.81 4.01 -11.07
N ASP A 78 2.44 4.76 -12.11
CA ASP A 78 2.91 6.13 -12.31
C ASP A 78 2.42 7.08 -11.20
N GLU A 79 1.19 6.87 -10.71
CA GLU A 79 0.66 7.66 -9.60
C GLU A 79 1.45 7.44 -8.32
N VAL A 80 1.79 6.18 -8.04
CA VAL A 80 2.58 5.83 -6.85
C VAL A 80 3.98 6.43 -6.97
N LYS A 81 4.61 6.27 -8.13
CA LYS A 81 5.97 6.80 -8.35
C LYS A 81 5.99 8.33 -8.22
N ALA A 82 4.98 9.01 -8.74
CA ALA A 82 4.88 10.46 -8.62
C ALA A 82 4.75 10.89 -7.15
N THR A 83 3.94 10.17 -6.38
CA THR A 83 3.75 10.45 -4.95
C THR A 83 5.05 10.22 -4.18
N LEU A 84 5.75 9.12 -4.47
CA LEU A 84 7.03 8.80 -3.83
C LEU A 84 8.11 9.83 -4.14
N ALA A 85 8.06 10.40 -5.34
CA ALA A 85 9.02 11.41 -5.77
C ALA A 85 8.71 12.80 -5.23
N SER A 86 7.49 13.01 -4.67
CA SER A 86 7.11 14.30 -4.09
C SER A 86 7.98 14.60 -2.88
N ALA A 87 8.54 15.80 -2.85
CA ALA A 87 9.27 16.23 -1.67
C ALA A 87 8.30 16.35 -0.49
N PRO A 88 8.71 15.92 0.70
CA PRO A 88 7.89 16.16 1.88
C PRO A 88 7.77 17.67 2.10
N ALA A 89 6.55 18.09 2.43
CA ALA A 89 6.30 19.50 2.70
C ALA A 89 7.04 19.92 3.96
#